data_b277108fd8b258aabaa562e4318a8bdf
#
_entry.id   b277108fd8b258aabaa562e4318a8bdf
#
_cell.length_a   1.000
_cell.length_b   1.000
_cell.length_c   1.000
_cell.angle_alpha   90.00
_cell.angle_beta   90.00
_cell.angle_gamma   90.00
#
_symmetry.space_group_name_H-M   'P 1'
#
loop_
_entity.id
_entity.type
_entity.pdbx_description
1 polymer ?
#
loop_
_entity_poly.entity_id
_entity_poly.type
_entity_poly.pdbx_seq_one_letter_code
_entity_poly.pdbx_strand_id
1 'polypeptide(L)'
;FEKYKGVFSSCNRAFTHDSDHIFWDGTCPKCTFVFLALTPFVAREKLEALFSGKNLLLDPALDPTYRQLLGIEGDKPLECVGEIKESRAAMRLAQQTYPELQKYTFELPEDYDYKALAAHAMPAELFTSLEAALQF
;
A
#
# COMPACT_ATOMS: atom_id res chain seq x y z
N PHE A 1 9.88 -10.00 2.42
CA PHE A 1 10.18 -8.59 2.15
C PHE A 1 11.68 -8.31 2.20
N GLU A 2 12.37 -8.60 3.31
CA GLU A 2 13.80 -8.30 3.51
C GLU A 2 14.70 -8.76 2.36
N LYS A 3 14.45 -9.96 1.82
CA LYS A 3 15.24 -10.53 0.72
C LYS A 3 15.15 -9.72 -0.58
N TYR A 4 14.05 -9.01 -0.80
CA TYR A 4 13.75 -8.35 -2.08
C TYR A 4 13.70 -6.83 -2.00
N LYS A 5 13.87 -6.23 -0.82
CA LYS A 5 13.73 -4.78 -0.62
C LYS A 5 14.62 -3.91 -1.50
N GLY A 6 15.80 -4.43 -1.89
CA GLY A 6 16.76 -3.71 -2.73
C GLY A 6 16.55 -3.88 -4.24
N VAL A 7 15.64 -4.77 -4.64
CA VAL A 7 15.39 -5.10 -6.06
C VAL A 7 13.90 -4.96 -6.45
N PHE A 8 13.09 -4.45 -5.54
CA PHE A 8 11.66 -4.27 -5.73
C PHE A 8 11.30 -2.79 -5.80
N SER A 9 10.68 -2.39 -6.90
CA SER A 9 9.96 -1.13 -7.02
C SER A 9 8.80 -1.30 -7.99
N SER A 10 7.67 -0.67 -7.71
CA SER A 10 6.55 -0.50 -8.63
C SER A 10 6.22 0.98 -8.86
N CYS A 11 7.17 1.87 -8.58
CA CYS A 11 7.00 3.29 -8.79
C CYS A 11 6.90 3.60 -10.30
N ASN A 12 5.79 4.22 -10.74
CA ASN A 12 5.58 4.54 -12.15
C ASN A 12 6.63 5.51 -12.71
N ARG A 13 7.23 6.35 -11.86
CA ARG A 13 8.25 7.33 -12.26
C ARG A 13 9.67 6.76 -12.27
N ALA A 14 9.89 5.61 -11.62
CA ALA A 14 11.19 4.94 -11.63
C ALA A 14 11.44 4.11 -12.90
N PHE A 15 10.37 3.73 -13.61
CA PHE A 15 10.47 2.97 -14.86
C PHE A 15 10.61 3.91 -16.06
N THR A 16 11.79 4.49 -16.21
CA THR A 16 12.16 5.29 -17.40
C THR A 16 13.27 4.57 -18.16
N HIS A 17 13.33 4.77 -19.49
CA HIS A 17 14.40 4.19 -20.32
C HIS A 17 15.81 4.69 -19.97
N ASP A 18 15.90 5.79 -19.24
CA ASP A 18 17.14 6.49 -18.92
C ASP A 18 17.66 6.21 -17.50
N SER A 19 17.02 5.30 -16.75
CA SER A 19 17.39 5.02 -15.35
C SER A 19 17.72 3.54 -15.14
N ASP A 20 18.95 3.25 -14.76
CA ASP A 20 19.41 1.94 -14.33
C ASP A 20 19.15 1.69 -12.81
N HIS A 21 18.53 2.66 -12.13
CA HIS A 21 18.32 2.61 -10.69
C HIS A 21 16.87 2.29 -10.33
N ILE A 22 16.69 1.29 -9.47
CA ILE A 22 15.42 0.96 -8.85
C ILE A 22 15.24 1.86 -7.63
N PHE A 23 14.20 2.71 -7.64
CA PHE A 23 13.90 3.62 -6.53
C PHE A 23 12.40 3.83 -6.36
N TRP A 24 12.02 4.42 -5.23
CA TRP A 24 10.68 4.90 -4.96
C TRP A 24 10.71 6.42 -4.93
N ASP A 25 10.03 7.06 -5.86
CA ASP A 25 9.97 8.54 -5.95
C ASP A 25 9.22 9.16 -4.75
N GLY A 26 8.27 8.42 -4.17
CA GLY A 26 7.53 8.82 -2.98
C GLY A 26 6.44 9.87 -3.23
N THR A 27 6.16 10.24 -4.48
CA THR A 27 5.19 11.31 -4.81
C THR A 27 4.01 10.83 -5.65
N CYS A 28 4.10 9.67 -6.29
CA CYS A 28 3.03 9.14 -7.12
C CYS A 28 2.00 8.34 -6.29
N PRO A 29 0.74 8.22 -6.76
CA PRO A 29 -0.30 7.46 -6.07
C PRO A 29 0.09 6.00 -5.77
N LYS A 30 0.87 5.36 -6.64
CA LYS A 30 1.36 4.01 -6.41
C LYS A 30 2.33 3.94 -5.24
N CYS A 31 3.27 4.88 -5.11
CA CYS A 31 4.15 4.98 -3.95
C CYS A 31 3.35 5.18 -2.67
N THR A 32 2.37 6.08 -2.70
CA THR A 32 1.47 6.38 -1.59
C THR A 32 0.69 5.14 -1.15
N PHE A 33 0.10 4.40 -2.12
CA PHE A 33 -0.62 3.16 -1.83
C PHE A 33 0.28 2.07 -1.27
N VAL A 34 1.46 1.83 -1.89
CA VAL A 34 2.37 0.77 -1.43
C VAL A 34 2.91 1.09 -0.03
N PHE A 35 3.24 2.35 0.26
CA PHE A 35 3.65 2.74 1.61
C PHE A 35 2.54 2.43 2.63
N LEU A 36 1.29 2.81 2.34
CA LEU A 36 0.14 2.54 3.19
C LEU A 36 -0.05 1.02 3.39
N ALA A 37 -0.05 0.24 2.31
CA ALA A 37 -0.27 -1.21 2.35
C ALA A 37 0.81 -1.97 3.13
N LEU A 38 2.05 -1.49 3.12
CA LEU A 38 3.16 -2.10 3.86
C LEU A 38 3.23 -1.66 5.33
N THR A 39 2.64 -0.52 5.68
CA THR A 39 2.73 0.05 7.04
C THR A 39 2.32 -0.92 8.17
N PRO A 40 1.26 -1.73 8.04
CA PRO A 40 0.88 -2.66 9.09
C PRO A 40 1.86 -3.83 9.30
N PHE A 41 2.73 -4.10 8.32
CA PHE A 41 3.55 -5.31 8.29
C PHE A 41 5.06 -5.05 8.37
N VAL A 42 5.48 -3.81 8.14
CA VAL A 42 6.90 -3.44 8.08
C VAL A 42 7.20 -2.37 9.11
N ALA A 43 8.25 -2.59 9.91
CA ALA A 43 8.69 -1.61 10.90
C ALA A 43 8.98 -0.25 10.23
N ARG A 44 8.60 0.83 10.93
CA ARG A 44 8.65 2.20 10.43
C ARG A 44 10.00 2.58 9.82
N GLU A 45 11.08 2.30 10.54
CA GLU A 45 12.44 2.66 10.11
C GLU A 45 12.84 1.96 8.81
N LYS A 46 12.40 0.71 8.64
CA LYS A 46 12.67 -0.08 7.44
C LYS A 46 11.84 0.39 6.25
N LEU A 47 10.59 0.80 6.51
CA LEU A 47 9.71 1.32 5.48
C LEU A 47 10.18 2.70 5.01
N GLU A 48 10.51 3.59 5.93
CA GLU A 48 11.09 4.90 5.62
C GLU A 48 12.39 4.77 4.82
N ALA A 49 13.27 3.85 5.22
CA ALA A 49 14.53 3.60 4.48
C ALA A 49 14.29 3.17 3.01
N LEU A 50 13.20 2.42 2.74
CA LEU A 50 12.82 2.04 1.38
C LEU A 50 12.43 3.28 0.54
N PHE A 51 11.86 4.29 1.17
CA PHE A 51 11.41 5.54 0.54
C PHE A 51 12.38 6.71 0.80
N SER A 52 13.68 6.44 0.81
CA SER A 52 14.75 7.44 0.98
C SER A 52 14.64 8.25 2.29
N GLY A 53 14.24 7.59 3.36
CA GLY A 53 14.09 8.20 4.69
C GLY A 53 12.80 8.99 4.89
N LYS A 54 11.86 8.94 3.94
CA LYS A 54 10.60 9.69 4.02
C LYS A 54 9.48 8.85 4.64
N ASN A 55 8.70 9.46 5.53
CA ASN A 55 7.42 8.90 5.96
C ASN A 55 6.29 9.48 5.11
N LEU A 56 5.80 8.71 4.15
CA LEU A 56 4.77 9.18 3.22
C LEU A 56 3.40 9.38 3.89
N LEU A 57 3.09 8.68 5.00
CA LEU A 57 1.83 8.85 5.73
C LEU A 57 1.71 10.23 6.39
N LEU A 58 2.84 10.82 6.75
CA LEU A 58 2.90 12.08 7.46
C LEU A 58 3.22 13.27 6.53
N ASP A 59 3.42 13.03 5.24
CA ASP A 59 3.66 14.09 4.25
C ASP A 59 2.33 14.78 3.90
N PRO A 60 2.16 16.07 4.26
CA PRO A 60 0.92 16.79 3.97
C PRO A 60 0.66 16.98 2.47
N ALA A 61 1.68 16.92 1.62
CA ALA A 61 1.52 17.00 0.18
C ALA A 61 0.79 15.79 -0.41
N LEU A 62 0.77 14.66 0.31
CA LEU A 62 0.11 13.43 -0.11
C LEU A 62 -1.31 13.28 0.47
N ASP A 63 -1.77 14.19 1.33
CA ASP A 63 -3.12 14.15 1.90
C ASP A 63 -4.24 14.03 0.85
N PRO A 64 -4.23 14.77 -0.26
CA PRO A 64 -5.24 14.60 -1.31
C PRO A 64 -5.22 13.20 -1.92
N THR A 65 -4.04 12.62 -2.13
CA THR A 65 -3.91 11.26 -2.67
C THR A 65 -4.47 10.22 -1.71
N TYR A 66 -4.22 10.34 -0.40
CA TYR A 66 -4.85 9.45 0.59
C TYR A 66 -6.36 9.58 0.59
N ARG A 67 -6.92 10.79 0.50
CA ARG A 67 -8.38 10.99 0.40
C ARG A 67 -8.97 10.30 -0.82
N GLN A 68 -8.30 10.38 -1.96
CA GLN A 68 -8.70 9.70 -3.19
C GLN A 68 -8.62 8.17 -3.05
N LEU A 69 -7.52 7.63 -2.51
CA LEU A 69 -7.35 6.19 -2.27
C LEU A 69 -8.41 5.63 -1.33
N LEU A 70 -8.81 6.41 -0.33
CA LEU A 70 -9.84 6.04 0.65
C LEU A 70 -11.28 6.29 0.14
N GLY A 71 -11.44 6.92 -1.02
CA GLY A 71 -12.75 7.31 -1.53
C GLY A 71 -13.49 8.27 -0.60
N ILE A 72 -12.76 9.17 0.06
CA ILE A 72 -13.31 10.24 0.92
C ILE A 72 -13.59 11.47 0.07
N GLU A 73 -12.69 11.79 -0.85
CA GLU A 73 -12.78 13.00 -1.67
C GLU A 73 -12.08 12.76 -3.02
N GLY A 74 -12.74 13.22 -4.11
CA GLY A 74 -12.24 13.05 -5.47
C GLY A 74 -12.31 11.61 -6.00
N ASP A 75 -11.86 11.43 -7.23
CA ASP A 75 -11.84 10.13 -7.88
C ASP A 75 -10.59 9.34 -7.49
N LYS A 76 -10.75 8.03 -7.33
CA LYS A 76 -9.63 7.11 -7.13
C LYS A 76 -8.64 7.23 -8.31
N PRO A 77 -7.33 7.34 -8.06
CA PRO A 77 -6.35 7.39 -9.14
C PRO A 77 -6.47 6.21 -10.10
N LEU A 78 -6.42 6.47 -11.41
CA LEU A 78 -6.45 5.44 -12.46
C LEU A 78 -5.14 4.64 -12.60
N GLU A 79 -4.23 4.81 -11.67
CA GLU A 79 -3.00 4.03 -11.60
C GLU A 79 -3.26 2.62 -11.03
N CYS A 80 -2.28 1.72 -11.18
CA CYS A 80 -2.34 0.38 -10.59
C CYS A 80 -2.17 0.46 -9.07
N VAL A 81 -3.20 0.90 -8.39
CA VAL A 81 -3.36 0.94 -6.93
C VAL A 81 -4.50 0.01 -6.52
N GLY A 82 -4.51 -0.42 -5.27
CA GLY A 82 -5.53 -1.32 -4.74
C GLY A 82 -6.94 -0.73 -4.75
N GLU A 83 -7.90 -1.53 -4.36
CA GLU A 83 -9.29 -1.11 -4.20
C GLU A 83 -9.46 -0.15 -3.02
N ILE A 84 -10.54 0.63 -3.04
CA ILE A 84 -10.87 1.56 -1.92
C ILE A 84 -10.98 0.79 -0.59
N LYS A 85 -11.60 -0.39 -0.60
CA LYS A 85 -11.74 -1.21 0.61
C LYS A 85 -10.40 -1.70 1.14
N GLU A 86 -9.46 -2.08 0.27
CA GLU A 86 -8.09 -2.46 0.65
C GLU A 86 -7.33 -1.28 1.26
N SER A 87 -7.43 -0.11 0.65
CA SER A 87 -6.83 1.12 1.17
C SER A 87 -7.40 1.50 2.54
N ARG A 88 -8.71 1.35 2.74
CA ARG A 88 -9.39 1.58 4.02
C ARG A 88 -8.96 0.59 5.09
N ALA A 89 -8.83 -0.70 4.74
CA ALA A 89 -8.34 -1.72 5.66
C ALA A 89 -6.90 -1.44 6.10
N ALA A 90 -6.01 -1.13 5.15
CA ALA A 90 -4.63 -0.76 5.46
C ALA A 90 -4.56 0.51 6.33
N MET A 91 -5.38 1.53 6.03
CA MET A 91 -5.44 2.77 6.82
C MET A 91 -5.94 2.50 8.24
N ARG A 92 -6.97 1.66 8.43
CA ARG A 92 -7.48 1.27 9.76
C ARG A 92 -6.40 0.59 10.60
N LEU A 93 -5.60 -0.29 10.00
CA LEU A 93 -4.47 -0.92 10.68
C LEU A 93 -3.36 0.10 11.00
N ALA A 94 -3.04 0.99 10.05
CA ALA A 94 -2.04 2.03 10.26
C ALA A 94 -2.44 3.02 11.36
N GLN A 95 -3.73 3.34 11.52
CA GLN A 95 -4.27 4.20 12.59
C GLN A 95 -4.01 3.66 14.00
N GLN A 96 -3.77 2.36 14.14
CA GLN A 96 -3.39 1.78 15.43
C GLN A 96 -1.98 2.19 15.88
N THR A 97 -1.12 2.50 14.93
CA THR A 97 0.29 2.86 15.17
C THR A 97 0.55 4.36 15.01
N TYR A 98 -0.24 5.03 14.17
CA TYR A 98 -0.09 6.45 13.82
C TYR A 98 -1.33 7.25 14.22
N PRO A 99 -1.35 7.88 15.42
CA PRO A 99 -2.48 8.69 15.88
C PRO A 99 -2.86 9.83 14.94
N GLU A 100 -1.89 10.38 14.21
CA GLU A 100 -2.08 11.48 13.25
C GLU A 100 -3.02 11.10 12.10
N LEU A 101 -3.17 9.80 11.82
CA LEU A 101 -4.04 9.30 10.76
C LEU A 101 -5.52 9.23 11.16
N GLN A 102 -5.87 9.48 12.43
CA GLN A 102 -7.26 9.53 12.89
C GLN A 102 -8.08 10.63 12.20
N LYS A 103 -7.42 11.57 11.53
CA LYS A 103 -8.08 12.57 10.67
C LYS A 103 -8.82 11.97 9.47
N TYR A 104 -8.46 10.75 9.03
CA TYR A 104 -9.15 10.04 7.96
C TYR A 104 -10.29 9.20 8.52
N THR A 105 -11.52 9.65 8.28
CA THR A 105 -12.74 8.95 8.67
C THR A 105 -13.40 8.31 7.45
N PHE A 106 -13.76 7.04 7.55
CA PHE A 106 -14.38 6.28 6.46
C PHE A 106 -15.13 5.07 7.02
N GLU A 107 -16.06 4.56 6.24
CA GLU A 107 -16.75 3.30 6.55
C GLU A 107 -15.99 2.11 5.98
N LEU A 108 -15.86 1.07 6.79
CA LEU A 108 -15.39 -0.24 6.40
C LEU A 108 -16.16 -1.27 7.19
N PRO A 109 -16.76 -2.30 6.58
CA PRO A 109 -17.43 -3.37 7.32
C PRO A 109 -16.53 -3.94 8.41
N GLU A 110 -17.09 -4.25 9.58
CA GLU A 110 -16.32 -4.80 10.71
C GLU A 110 -15.77 -6.20 10.38
N ASP A 111 -16.51 -6.95 9.56
CA ASP A 111 -16.17 -8.28 9.08
C ASP A 111 -15.32 -8.27 7.80
N TYR A 112 -14.84 -7.10 7.35
CA TYR A 112 -13.98 -7.04 6.18
C TYR A 112 -12.68 -7.78 6.42
N ASP A 113 -12.57 -8.95 5.79
CA ASP A 113 -11.37 -9.78 5.83
C ASP A 113 -10.46 -9.45 4.64
N TYR A 114 -9.39 -8.70 4.89
CA TYR A 114 -8.38 -8.37 3.88
C TYR A 114 -7.54 -9.59 3.44
N LYS A 115 -7.65 -10.74 4.13
CA LYS A 115 -7.02 -12.00 3.75
C LYS A 115 -7.95 -12.88 2.91
N ALA A 116 -9.25 -12.57 2.88
CA ALA A 116 -10.20 -13.31 2.08
C ALA A 116 -9.87 -13.16 0.59
N LEU A 117 -9.66 -14.28 -0.06
CA LEU A 117 -9.46 -14.33 -1.49
C LEU A 117 -10.81 -14.27 -2.20
N ALA A 118 -10.98 -13.27 -3.06
CA ALA A 118 -12.15 -13.16 -3.92
C ALA A 118 -12.23 -14.35 -4.92
N ALA A 119 -13.39 -14.56 -5.52
CA ALA A 119 -13.53 -15.53 -6.61
C ALA A 119 -12.49 -15.26 -7.70
N HIS A 120 -11.74 -16.26 -8.09
CA HIS A 120 -10.65 -16.16 -9.05
C HIS A 120 -10.60 -17.37 -9.99
N ALA A 121 -9.90 -17.21 -11.11
CA ALA A 121 -9.64 -18.28 -12.09
C ALA A 121 -8.23 -18.86 -11.96
N MET A 122 -7.61 -18.77 -10.78
CA MET A 122 -6.27 -19.31 -10.54
C MET A 122 -6.29 -20.85 -10.58
N PRO A 123 -5.32 -21.53 -11.22
CA PRO A 123 -5.18 -22.98 -11.14
C PRO A 123 -5.07 -23.46 -9.69
N ALA A 124 -5.74 -24.58 -9.36
CA ALA A 124 -5.85 -25.08 -8.00
C ALA A 124 -4.49 -25.32 -7.31
N GLU A 125 -3.49 -25.75 -8.06
CA GLU A 125 -2.12 -25.99 -7.55
C GLU A 125 -1.45 -24.70 -7.04
N LEU A 126 -1.62 -23.60 -7.80
CA LEU A 126 -1.11 -22.29 -7.41
C LEU A 126 -1.90 -21.71 -6.24
N PHE A 127 -3.21 -21.92 -6.24
CA PHE A 127 -4.08 -21.47 -5.15
C PHE A 127 -3.71 -22.13 -3.82
N THR A 128 -3.54 -23.46 -3.80
CA THR A 128 -3.13 -24.21 -2.59
C THR A 128 -1.78 -23.70 -2.05
N SER A 129 -0.83 -23.42 -2.96
CA SER A 129 0.47 -22.86 -2.56
C SER A 129 0.34 -21.47 -1.96
N LEU A 130 -0.55 -20.64 -2.51
CA LEU A 130 -0.82 -19.29 -2.00
C LEU A 130 -1.52 -19.34 -0.64
N GLU A 131 -2.54 -20.18 -0.47
CA GLU A 131 -3.23 -20.37 0.81
C GLU A 131 -2.26 -20.79 1.91
N ALA A 132 -1.37 -21.76 1.62
CA ALA A 132 -0.34 -22.18 2.57
C ALA A 132 0.62 -21.04 2.95
N ALA A 133 0.94 -20.16 2.00
CA ALA A 133 1.80 -19.00 2.25
C ALA A 133 1.11 -17.87 3.02
N LEU A 134 -0.23 -17.79 2.97
CA LEU A 134 -1.03 -16.76 3.65
C LEU A 134 -1.50 -17.17 5.05
N GLN A 135 -1.28 -18.42 5.44
CA GLN A 135 -1.52 -18.88 6.82
C GLN A 135 -0.39 -18.37 7.72
N PHE A 136 -0.51 -17.16 8.23
CA PHE A 136 0.36 -16.57 9.25
C PHE A 136 -0.23 -16.72 10.63
#